data_00a3188900f08b79d0dd0135224ef8e2
#
_entry.id   00a3188900f08b79d0dd0135224ef8e2
#
_cell.length_a   1.000
_cell.length_b   1.000
_cell.length_c   1.000
_cell.angle_alpha   90.00
_cell.angle_beta   90.00
_cell.angle_gamma   90.00
#
_symmetry.space_group_name_H-M   'P 1'
#
loop_
_entity.id
_entity.type
_entity.pdbx_description
1 polymer ?
#
loop_
_entity_poly.entity_id
_entity_poly.type
_entity_poly.pdbx_seq_one_letter_code
_entity_poly.pdbx_strand_id
1 'polypeptide(L)'
;MTGLTGVAVLGSTVIGGLVVLLLTAVAAVHVGRTRREQRDAGRRRALTPMLHDLLDGDGDHDRPDVTTAPSALDEVVLQLLPQLRGADRKVLQDVLVSRGVVERAASDLTARAAWRRGRAATLLGSTASTPHVAGLTALLRDRSSDVRSAAARALGKAGGPDTAEALLGSLTMDRPLPSGVAGMALLDLGTQALPVLRETVLVGSPPAAALAASLLGLHGDLSATPMLTAVLRDTERTVEVRRSAAEALGRIGAPQATDALSNVLAFAPEAVLRQVAAESLGRIGDPAGTTALVAGLAAADLIVRTSCADALAATGAEGRSWLVQLADGSGPGALAARGALDAVAVQPRRLQTAPA
;
A
#
# COMPACT_ATOMS: atom_id res chain seq x y z
N MET A 1 43.97 3.78 -45.42
CA MET A 1 42.54 3.96 -45.26
C MET A 1 41.73 2.62 -45.26
N THR A 2 42.37 1.47 -45.37
CA THR A 2 41.72 0.14 -45.44
C THR A 2 41.45 -0.52 -44.08
N GLY A 3 41.99 -0.05 -42.97
CA GLY A 3 41.78 -0.64 -41.64
C GLY A 3 40.48 -0.19 -40.92
N LEU A 4 40.09 1.07 -41.10
CA LEU A 4 38.90 1.65 -40.44
C LEU A 4 37.57 1.09 -41.03
N THR A 5 37.55 0.81 -42.33
CA THR A 5 36.37 0.22 -42.99
C THR A 5 36.15 -1.23 -42.56
N GLY A 6 37.21 -2.00 -42.34
CA GLY A 6 37.15 -3.39 -41.87
C GLY A 6 36.60 -3.50 -40.44
N VAL A 7 37.01 -2.60 -39.54
CA VAL A 7 36.51 -2.56 -38.14
C VAL A 7 35.03 -2.14 -38.10
N ALA A 8 34.62 -1.18 -38.92
CA ALA A 8 33.21 -0.75 -39.00
C ALA A 8 32.29 -1.86 -39.54
N VAL A 9 32.72 -2.62 -40.54
CA VAL A 9 31.93 -3.74 -41.07
C VAL A 9 31.83 -4.89 -40.05
N LEU A 10 32.93 -5.23 -39.36
CA LEU A 10 32.89 -6.23 -38.29
C LEU A 10 32.01 -5.80 -37.12
N GLY A 11 32.06 -4.55 -36.72
CA GLY A 11 31.19 -4.00 -35.69
C GLY A 11 29.70 -4.07 -36.06
N SER A 12 29.36 -3.70 -37.30
CA SER A 12 27.95 -3.74 -37.74
C SER A 12 27.39 -5.18 -37.87
N THR A 13 28.21 -6.15 -38.30
CA THR A 13 27.80 -7.57 -38.37
C THR A 13 27.59 -8.19 -36.98
N VAL A 14 28.45 -7.85 -36.01
CA VAL A 14 28.30 -8.31 -34.62
C VAL A 14 27.04 -7.69 -33.95
N ILE A 15 26.81 -6.40 -34.15
CA ILE A 15 25.59 -5.73 -33.65
C ILE A 15 24.35 -6.31 -34.32
N GLY A 16 24.37 -6.52 -35.65
CA GLY A 16 23.28 -7.16 -36.40
C GLY A 16 22.98 -8.58 -35.88
N GLY A 17 24.00 -9.38 -35.63
CA GLY A 17 23.85 -10.72 -35.04
C GLY A 17 23.28 -10.71 -33.65
N LEU A 18 23.71 -9.76 -32.80
CA LEU A 18 23.19 -9.59 -31.45
C LEU A 18 21.72 -9.17 -31.44
N VAL A 19 21.34 -8.26 -32.34
CA VAL A 19 19.93 -7.81 -32.47
C VAL A 19 19.05 -8.97 -32.93
N VAL A 20 19.47 -9.76 -33.91
CA VAL A 20 18.71 -10.93 -34.36
C VAL A 20 18.59 -11.99 -33.26
N LEU A 21 19.65 -12.23 -32.48
CA LEU A 21 19.62 -13.15 -31.35
C LEU A 21 18.67 -12.64 -30.25
N LEU A 22 18.64 -11.36 -29.99
CA LEU A 22 17.76 -10.74 -29.01
C LEU A 22 16.30 -10.80 -29.45
N LEU A 23 16.02 -10.51 -30.71
CA LEU A 23 14.68 -10.61 -31.29
C LEU A 23 14.16 -12.05 -31.29
N THR A 24 15.01 -13.04 -31.63
CA THR A 24 14.63 -14.46 -31.57
C THR A 24 14.40 -14.92 -30.13
N ALA A 25 15.20 -14.47 -29.16
CA ALA A 25 14.98 -14.76 -27.75
C ALA A 25 13.66 -14.14 -27.22
N VAL A 26 13.39 -12.88 -27.56
CA VAL A 26 12.12 -12.21 -27.23
C VAL A 26 10.93 -12.91 -27.88
N ALA A 27 11.04 -13.26 -29.17
CA ALA A 27 9.99 -14.00 -29.85
C ALA A 27 9.75 -15.40 -29.25
N ALA A 28 10.80 -16.11 -28.87
CA ALA A 28 10.69 -17.41 -28.21
C ALA A 28 10.01 -17.32 -26.85
N VAL A 29 10.36 -16.29 -26.05
CA VAL A 29 9.70 -16.00 -24.76
C VAL A 29 8.23 -15.63 -24.98
N HIS A 30 7.93 -14.80 -25.98
CA HIS A 30 6.57 -14.39 -26.30
C HIS A 30 5.71 -15.58 -26.76
N VAL A 31 6.20 -16.38 -27.69
CA VAL A 31 5.53 -17.61 -28.15
C VAL A 31 5.37 -18.61 -27.00
N GLY A 32 6.36 -18.73 -26.12
CA GLY A 32 6.26 -19.57 -24.93
C GLY A 32 5.16 -19.10 -23.96
N ARG A 33 5.03 -17.78 -23.77
CA ARG A 33 3.95 -17.17 -22.95
C ARG A 33 2.57 -17.41 -23.57
N THR A 34 2.38 -17.10 -24.84
CA THR A 34 1.09 -17.27 -25.52
C THR A 34 0.65 -18.73 -25.56
N ARG A 35 1.58 -19.67 -25.78
CA ARG A 35 1.26 -21.11 -25.71
C ARG A 35 0.88 -21.57 -24.30
N ARG A 36 1.49 -21.02 -23.25
CA ARG A 36 1.10 -21.29 -21.84
C ARG A 36 -0.28 -20.72 -21.57
N GLU A 37 -0.53 -19.48 -21.95
CA GLU A 37 -1.84 -18.82 -21.79
C GLU A 37 -2.97 -19.57 -22.50
N GLN A 38 -2.70 -20.05 -23.73
CA GLN A 38 -3.68 -20.87 -24.47
C GLN A 38 -3.95 -22.23 -23.82
N ARG A 39 -2.91 -22.90 -23.30
CA ARG A 39 -3.07 -24.16 -22.57
C ARG A 39 -3.84 -23.97 -21.27
N ASP A 40 -3.55 -22.88 -20.54
CA ASP A 40 -4.24 -22.56 -19.30
C ASP A 40 -5.70 -22.14 -19.56
N ALA A 41 -5.96 -21.41 -20.66
CA ALA A 41 -7.32 -21.11 -21.10
C ALA A 41 -8.10 -22.37 -21.50
N GLY A 42 -7.47 -23.32 -22.18
CA GLY A 42 -8.06 -24.60 -22.52
C GLY A 42 -8.40 -25.46 -21.27
N ARG A 43 -7.49 -25.50 -20.30
CA ARG A 43 -7.70 -26.17 -19.02
C ARG A 43 -8.84 -25.53 -18.23
N ARG A 44 -8.89 -24.19 -18.17
CA ARG A 44 -9.99 -23.47 -17.52
C ARG A 44 -11.33 -23.81 -18.14
N ARG A 45 -11.43 -23.77 -19.48
CA ARG A 45 -12.69 -24.13 -20.17
C ARG A 45 -13.13 -25.56 -19.88
N ALA A 46 -12.20 -26.51 -19.82
CA ALA A 46 -12.51 -27.89 -19.50
C ALA A 46 -13.02 -28.09 -18.05
N LEU A 47 -12.60 -27.24 -17.11
CA LEU A 47 -12.98 -27.29 -15.70
C LEU A 47 -14.17 -26.37 -15.37
N THR A 48 -14.60 -25.51 -16.30
CA THR A 48 -15.71 -24.58 -16.09
C THR A 48 -17.03 -25.28 -15.67
N PRO A 49 -17.46 -26.39 -16.32
CA PRO A 49 -18.68 -27.09 -15.89
C PRO A 49 -18.59 -27.55 -14.43
N MET A 50 -17.49 -28.21 -14.07
CA MET A 50 -17.27 -28.71 -12.72
C MET A 50 -17.22 -27.58 -11.67
N LEU A 51 -16.66 -26.42 -12.03
CA LEU A 51 -16.65 -25.25 -11.16
C LEU A 51 -18.07 -24.65 -10.98
N HIS A 52 -18.89 -24.69 -12.03
CA HIS A 52 -20.30 -24.29 -11.97
C HIS A 52 -21.09 -25.19 -11.02
N ASP A 53 -20.95 -26.51 -11.19
CA ASP A 53 -21.61 -27.51 -10.35
C ASP A 53 -21.18 -27.38 -8.86
N LEU A 54 -19.90 -26.99 -8.61
CA LEU A 54 -19.40 -26.74 -7.27
C LEU A 54 -19.96 -25.47 -6.62
N LEU A 55 -20.22 -24.43 -7.40
CA LEU A 55 -20.70 -23.14 -6.91
C LEU A 55 -22.23 -23.07 -6.86
N ASP A 56 -22.93 -23.74 -7.77
CA ASP A 56 -24.40 -23.73 -7.86
C ASP A 56 -25.05 -24.83 -7.03
N GLY A 57 -24.31 -25.81 -6.50
CA GLY A 57 -24.85 -26.93 -5.71
C GLY A 57 -25.42 -26.44 -4.37
N ASP A 58 -26.74 -26.53 -4.23
CA ASP A 58 -27.53 -26.08 -3.05
C ASP A 58 -27.37 -26.99 -1.81
N GLY A 59 -26.45 -27.94 -1.80
CA GLY A 59 -26.25 -28.84 -0.65
C GLY A 59 -25.02 -29.76 -0.79
N ASP A 60 -24.62 -30.33 0.34
CA ASP A 60 -23.41 -31.18 0.46
C ASP A 60 -23.56 -32.53 -0.31
N HIS A 61 -24.81 -32.90 -0.70
CA HIS A 61 -25.13 -34.16 -1.34
C HIS A 61 -25.06 -34.15 -2.86
N ASP A 62 -24.96 -32.96 -3.48
CA ASP A 62 -24.97 -32.79 -4.94
C ASP A 62 -23.62 -32.30 -5.50
N ARG A 63 -22.62 -32.18 -4.65
CA ARG A 63 -21.29 -31.70 -5.07
C ARG A 63 -20.47 -32.80 -5.74
N PRO A 64 -19.85 -32.51 -6.90
CA PRO A 64 -19.00 -33.48 -7.57
C PRO A 64 -17.82 -33.92 -6.69
N ASP A 65 -17.43 -35.19 -6.79
CA ASP A 65 -16.22 -35.69 -6.10
C ASP A 65 -14.96 -35.03 -6.68
N VAL A 66 -14.42 -34.08 -5.93
CA VAL A 66 -13.24 -33.32 -6.33
C VAL A 66 -11.93 -34.05 -6.02
N THR A 67 -11.95 -35.12 -5.23
CA THR A 67 -10.73 -35.81 -4.79
C THR A 67 -9.98 -36.47 -5.95
N THR A 68 -10.70 -36.94 -6.96
CA THR A 68 -10.18 -37.57 -8.18
C THR A 68 -9.92 -36.58 -9.32
N ALA A 69 -10.31 -35.32 -9.17
CA ALA A 69 -10.15 -34.30 -10.20
C ALA A 69 -8.68 -34.01 -10.52
N PRO A 70 -8.35 -33.59 -11.76
CA PRO A 70 -6.99 -33.25 -12.15
C PRO A 70 -6.35 -32.19 -11.27
N SER A 71 -5.02 -32.23 -11.05
CA SER A 71 -4.27 -31.22 -10.29
C SER A 71 -4.40 -29.81 -10.87
N ALA A 72 -4.80 -29.68 -12.14
CA ALA A 72 -5.11 -28.41 -12.79
C ALA A 72 -6.29 -27.68 -12.09
N LEU A 73 -7.20 -28.40 -11.44
CA LEU A 73 -8.27 -27.79 -10.64
C LEU A 73 -7.72 -26.92 -9.51
N ASP A 74 -6.68 -27.39 -8.79
CA ASP A 74 -6.06 -26.64 -7.69
C ASP A 74 -5.52 -25.28 -8.18
N GLU A 75 -4.88 -25.26 -9.37
CA GLU A 75 -4.35 -24.03 -9.97
C GLU A 75 -5.48 -23.06 -10.37
N VAL A 76 -6.56 -23.57 -10.95
CA VAL A 76 -7.72 -22.76 -11.36
C VAL A 76 -8.43 -22.20 -10.12
N VAL A 77 -8.67 -23.02 -9.11
CA VAL A 77 -9.28 -22.60 -7.84
C VAL A 77 -8.44 -21.50 -7.17
N LEU A 78 -7.11 -21.68 -7.06
CA LEU A 78 -6.21 -20.68 -6.49
C LEU A 78 -6.21 -19.34 -7.24
N GLN A 79 -6.45 -19.35 -8.56
CA GLN A 79 -6.56 -18.14 -9.36
C GLN A 79 -7.92 -17.43 -9.19
N LEU A 80 -8.97 -18.17 -8.90
CA LEU A 80 -10.32 -17.63 -8.70
C LEU A 80 -10.54 -17.10 -7.27
N LEU A 81 -9.90 -17.71 -6.25
CA LEU A 81 -10.09 -17.34 -4.85
C LEU A 81 -9.99 -15.83 -4.55
N PRO A 82 -9.05 -15.05 -5.15
CA PRO A 82 -8.97 -13.60 -4.89
C PRO A 82 -10.16 -12.81 -5.46
N GLN A 83 -10.88 -13.36 -6.43
CA GLN A 83 -11.99 -12.72 -7.13
C GLN A 83 -13.33 -12.99 -6.48
N LEU A 84 -13.42 -14.03 -5.63
CA LEU A 84 -14.63 -14.49 -4.98
C LEU A 84 -14.73 -14.00 -3.54
N ARG A 85 -15.97 -13.86 -3.06
CA ARG A 85 -16.30 -13.46 -1.68
C ARG A 85 -17.42 -14.33 -1.14
N GLY A 86 -17.60 -14.30 0.20
CA GLY A 86 -18.73 -15.00 0.84
C GLY A 86 -18.71 -16.52 0.68
N ALA A 87 -19.87 -17.10 0.39
CA ALA A 87 -20.08 -18.53 0.30
C ALA A 87 -19.23 -19.22 -0.78
N ASP A 88 -19.16 -18.64 -1.97
CA ASP A 88 -18.41 -19.18 -3.12
C ASP A 88 -16.93 -19.33 -2.80
N ARG A 89 -16.34 -18.33 -2.14
CA ARG A 89 -14.95 -18.40 -1.68
C ARG A 89 -14.75 -19.55 -0.72
N LYS A 90 -15.68 -19.74 0.23
CA LYS A 90 -15.61 -20.83 1.21
C LYS A 90 -15.67 -22.19 0.55
N VAL A 91 -16.59 -22.38 -0.40
CA VAL A 91 -16.69 -23.62 -1.17
C VAL A 91 -15.37 -23.99 -1.84
N LEU A 92 -14.73 -23.05 -2.50
CA LEU A 92 -13.44 -23.30 -3.16
C LEU A 92 -12.29 -23.52 -2.16
N GLN A 93 -12.32 -22.89 -0.98
CA GLN A 93 -11.39 -23.19 0.09
C GLN A 93 -11.53 -24.62 0.59
N ASP A 94 -12.77 -25.07 0.84
CA ASP A 94 -13.07 -26.44 1.28
C ASP A 94 -12.63 -27.49 0.24
N VAL A 95 -12.74 -27.18 -1.04
CA VAL A 95 -12.16 -28.01 -2.13
C VAL A 95 -10.65 -28.16 -1.98
N LEU A 96 -9.90 -27.09 -1.74
CA LEU A 96 -8.45 -27.18 -1.56
C LEU A 96 -8.05 -27.96 -0.29
N VAL A 97 -8.84 -27.82 0.77
CA VAL A 97 -8.65 -28.57 2.02
C VAL A 97 -8.91 -30.06 1.76
N SER A 98 -10.04 -30.44 1.21
CA SER A 98 -10.41 -31.86 0.95
C SER A 98 -9.42 -32.56 0.02
N ARG A 99 -8.76 -31.81 -0.86
CA ARG A 99 -7.70 -32.33 -1.74
C ARG A 99 -6.31 -32.36 -1.10
N GLY A 100 -6.18 -32.01 0.17
CA GLY A 100 -4.92 -31.99 0.91
C GLY A 100 -3.91 -30.96 0.37
N VAL A 101 -4.37 -29.93 -0.34
CA VAL A 101 -3.50 -28.88 -0.91
C VAL A 101 -2.94 -28.01 0.21
N VAL A 102 -3.76 -27.70 1.20
CA VAL A 102 -3.40 -26.88 2.36
C VAL A 102 -2.34 -27.57 3.23
N GLU A 103 -2.50 -28.86 3.52
CA GLU A 103 -1.57 -29.67 4.31
C GLU A 103 -0.21 -29.84 3.62
N ARG A 104 -0.25 -30.06 2.29
CA ARG A 104 1.00 -30.09 1.50
C ARG A 104 1.72 -28.74 1.53
N ALA A 105 0.99 -27.65 1.44
CA ALA A 105 1.57 -26.31 1.54
C ALA A 105 2.13 -26.05 2.95
N ALA A 106 1.44 -26.46 3.99
CA ALA A 106 1.92 -26.35 5.37
C ALA A 106 3.26 -27.08 5.57
N SER A 107 3.41 -28.29 5.03
CA SER A 107 4.69 -29.02 5.06
C SER A 107 5.80 -28.31 4.29
N ASP A 108 5.46 -27.60 3.21
CA ASP A 108 6.41 -26.85 2.39
C ASP A 108 6.91 -25.54 3.02
N LEU A 109 6.31 -25.05 4.11
CA LEU A 109 6.82 -23.87 4.85
C LEU A 109 8.26 -24.09 5.38
N THR A 110 8.66 -25.34 5.63
CA THR A 110 10.00 -25.70 6.09
C THR A 110 10.92 -26.22 4.99
N ALA A 111 10.50 -26.22 3.73
CA ALA A 111 11.26 -26.73 2.61
C ALA A 111 12.61 -26.02 2.44
N ARG A 112 13.65 -26.77 2.01
CA ARG A 112 15.00 -26.20 1.79
C ARG A 112 14.99 -25.09 0.73
N ALA A 113 14.22 -25.25 -0.35
CA ALA A 113 14.14 -24.30 -1.45
C ALA A 113 13.25 -23.10 -1.11
N ALA A 114 13.77 -21.88 -1.21
CA ALA A 114 13.04 -20.65 -0.90
C ALA A 114 11.76 -20.49 -1.73
N TRP A 115 11.79 -20.87 -3.03
CA TRP A 115 10.62 -20.79 -3.89
C TRP A 115 9.45 -21.68 -3.41
N ARG A 116 9.74 -22.87 -2.82
CA ARG A 116 8.71 -23.73 -2.22
C ARG A 116 8.09 -23.06 -1.00
N ARG A 117 8.92 -22.53 -0.09
CA ARG A 117 8.43 -21.81 1.10
C ARG A 117 7.57 -20.59 0.72
N GLY A 118 8.02 -19.78 -0.27
CA GLY A 118 7.27 -18.63 -0.75
C GLY A 118 5.95 -19.00 -1.41
N ARG A 119 5.93 -20.07 -2.23
CA ARG A 119 4.71 -20.60 -2.84
C ARG A 119 3.73 -21.12 -1.77
N ALA A 120 4.25 -21.86 -0.79
CA ALA A 120 3.45 -22.36 0.33
C ALA A 120 2.80 -21.21 1.13
N ALA A 121 3.58 -20.18 1.48
CA ALA A 121 3.05 -19.01 2.15
C ALA A 121 1.95 -18.32 1.34
N THR A 122 2.14 -18.13 0.03
CA THR A 122 1.15 -17.52 -0.85
C THR A 122 -0.14 -18.34 -0.90
N LEU A 123 -0.04 -19.66 -0.98
CA LEU A 123 -1.18 -20.57 -1.02
C LEU A 123 -1.97 -20.51 0.30
N LEU A 124 -1.29 -20.63 1.43
CA LEU A 124 -1.93 -20.56 2.76
C LEU A 124 -2.60 -19.20 3.01
N GLY A 125 -2.00 -18.10 2.53
CA GLY A 125 -2.65 -16.80 2.56
C GLY A 125 -3.89 -16.71 1.69
N SER A 126 -3.89 -17.33 0.51
CA SER A 126 -5.05 -17.34 -0.40
C SER A 126 -6.24 -18.13 0.18
N THR A 127 -5.95 -19.19 0.92
CA THR A 127 -6.96 -20.01 1.61
C THR A 127 -7.38 -19.41 2.96
N ALA A 128 -6.76 -18.31 3.41
CA ALA A 128 -6.99 -17.71 4.74
C ALA A 128 -6.87 -18.76 5.88
N SER A 129 -5.84 -19.58 5.80
CA SER A 129 -5.65 -20.74 6.68
C SER A 129 -5.13 -20.33 8.06
N THR A 130 -6.03 -20.03 8.99
CA THR A 130 -5.72 -19.62 10.37
C THR A 130 -4.88 -20.65 11.16
N PRO A 131 -5.03 -21.96 11.00
CA PRO A 131 -4.19 -22.93 11.73
C PRO A 131 -2.68 -22.82 11.44
N HIS A 132 -2.29 -22.21 10.32
CA HIS A 132 -0.90 -22.11 9.87
C HIS A 132 -0.27 -20.73 10.11
N VAL A 133 -0.94 -19.84 10.83
CA VAL A 133 -0.44 -18.49 11.16
C VAL A 133 0.92 -18.54 11.86
N ALA A 134 1.14 -19.45 12.80
CA ALA A 134 2.43 -19.59 13.49
C ALA A 134 3.59 -19.92 12.53
N GLY A 135 3.36 -20.84 11.57
CA GLY A 135 4.34 -21.17 10.54
C GLY A 135 4.64 -19.99 9.59
N LEU A 136 3.60 -19.24 9.22
CA LEU A 136 3.76 -18.04 8.41
C LEU A 136 4.52 -16.94 9.17
N THR A 137 4.24 -16.75 10.46
CA THR A 137 4.97 -15.80 11.33
C THR A 137 6.45 -16.15 11.43
N ALA A 138 6.80 -17.43 11.53
CA ALA A 138 8.20 -17.87 11.52
C ALA A 138 8.92 -17.46 10.21
N LEU A 139 8.24 -17.47 9.08
CA LEU A 139 8.80 -17.05 7.79
C LEU A 139 9.06 -15.55 7.66
N LEU A 140 8.59 -14.70 8.57
CA LEU A 140 9.00 -13.28 8.63
C LEU A 140 10.50 -13.13 8.92
N ARG A 141 11.16 -14.18 9.45
CA ARG A 141 12.62 -14.24 9.66
C ARG A 141 13.38 -14.98 8.57
N ASP A 142 12.73 -15.37 7.47
CA ASP A 142 13.37 -16.10 6.39
C ASP A 142 14.58 -15.36 5.79
N ARG A 143 15.57 -16.10 5.30
CA ARG A 143 16.74 -15.53 4.64
C ARG A 143 16.39 -14.81 3.34
N SER A 144 15.39 -15.33 2.60
CA SER A 144 14.91 -14.74 1.34
C SER A 144 13.91 -13.61 1.61
N SER A 145 14.15 -12.43 1.03
CA SER A 145 13.23 -11.29 1.08
C SER A 145 11.86 -11.61 0.47
N ASP A 146 11.86 -12.42 -0.59
CA ASP A 146 10.64 -12.80 -1.29
C ASP A 146 9.76 -13.70 -0.42
N VAL A 147 10.38 -14.61 0.36
CA VAL A 147 9.66 -15.46 1.31
C VAL A 147 9.09 -14.62 2.45
N ARG A 148 9.88 -13.68 3.02
CA ARG A 148 9.37 -12.76 4.05
C ARG A 148 8.17 -11.96 3.56
N SER A 149 8.28 -11.42 2.33
CA SER A 149 7.20 -10.65 1.72
C SER A 149 5.95 -11.49 1.41
N ALA A 150 6.13 -12.74 0.98
CA ALA A 150 5.02 -13.68 0.77
C ALA A 150 4.34 -14.04 2.10
N ALA A 151 5.12 -14.30 3.16
CA ALA A 151 4.61 -14.58 4.49
C ALA A 151 3.82 -13.39 5.07
N ALA A 152 4.34 -12.17 4.93
CA ALA A 152 3.64 -10.97 5.41
C ALA A 152 2.28 -10.80 4.72
N ARG A 153 2.22 -10.91 3.37
CA ARG A 153 0.95 -10.85 2.63
C ARG A 153 -0.01 -11.98 3.00
N ALA A 154 0.52 -13.17 3.30
CA ALA A 154 -0.28 -14.30 3.76
C ALA A 154 -0.89 -14.02 5.14
N LEU A 155 -0.09 -13.47 6.06
CA LEU A 155 -0.54 -13.08 7.40
C LEU A 155 -1.61 -11.99 7.37
N GLY A 156 -1.50 -11.02 6.47
CA GLY A 156 -2.53 -10.00 6.28
C GLY A 156 -3.89 -10.57 5.90
N LYS A 157 -3.91 -11.71 5.18
CA LYS A 157 -5.16 -12.37 4.72
C LYS A 157 -5.69 -13.43 5.67
N ALA A 158 -4.82 -14.15 6.35
CA ALA A 158 -5.16 -15.32 7.15
C ALA A 158 -5.00 -15.09 8.66
N GLY A 159 -4.31 -14.00 9.04
CA GLY A 159 -4.00 -13.71 10.42
C GLY A 159 -5.13 -13.02 11.19
N GLY A 160 -4.97 -12.98 12.52
CA GLY A 160 -5.79 -12.23 13.46
C GLY A 160 -4.99 -11.07 14.09
N PRO A 161 -5.50 -10.49 15.19
CA PRO A 161 -4.84 -9.35 15.87
C PRO A 161 -3.38 -9.59 16.23
N ASP A 162 -3.04 -10.80 16.70
CA ASP A 162 -1.68 -11.17 17.11
C ASP A 162 -0.66 -11.06 15.97
N THR A 163 -1.11 -11.16 14.72
CA THR A 163 -0.23 -11.02 13.56
C THR A 163 0.19 -9.59 13.28
N ALA A 164 -0.59 -8.61 13.72
CA ALA A 164 -0.28 -7.20 13.57
C ALA A 164 1.01 -6.85 14.34
N GLU A 165 1.15 -7.35 15.57
CA GLU A 165 2.36 -7.17 16.38
C GLU A 165 3.59 -7.79 15.70
N ALA A 166 3.47 -9.02 15.19
CA ALA A 166 4.55 -9.69 14.48
C ALA A 166 4.98 -8.95 13.19
N LEU A 167 4.02 -8.40 12.45
CA LEU A 167 4.29 -7.59 11.24
C LEU A 167 5.01 -6.27 11.60
N LEU A 168 4.58 -5.57 12.64
CA LEU A 168 5.22 -4.35 13.12
C LEU A 168 6.62 -4.63 13.69
N GLY A 169 6.78 -5.70 14.46
CA GLY A 169 8.07 -6.14 15.00
C GLY A 169 9.07 -6.52 13.91
N SER A 170 8.59 -6.99 12.75
CA SER A 170 9.45 -7.38 11.63
C SER A 170 10.20 -6.20 10.99
N LEU A 171 9.79 -4.97 11.23
CA LEU A 171 10.45 -3.75 10.71
C LEU A 171 11.81 -3.48 11.35
N THR A 172 12.07 -4.06 12.53
CA THR A 172 13.32 -3.84 13.30
C THR A 172 14.17 -5.10 13.46
N MET A 173 13.82 -6.19 12.77
CA MET A 173 14.62 -7.41 12.75
C MET A 173 15.93 -7.22 11.98
N ASP A 174 16.92 -8.11 12.17
CA ASP A 174 18.19 -8.11 11.44
C ASP A 174 18.02 -8.03 9.91
N ARG A 175 16.94 -8.62 9.42
CA ARG A 175 16.52 -8.58 8.01
C ARG A 175 15.11 -7.99 7.95
N PRO A 176 14.98 -6.66 7.97
CA PRO A 176 13.70 -6.01 8.09
C PRO A 176 12.79 -6.32 6.90
N LEU A 177 11.51 -6.36 7.17
CA LEU A 177 10.48 -6.36 6.13
C LEU A 177 10.37 -4.94 5.57
N PRO A 178 10.24 -4.74 4.24
CA PRO A 178 9.95 -3.42 3.70
C PRO A 178 8.65 -2.85 4.28
N SER A 179 8.68 -1.60 4.74
CA SER A 179 7.54 -0.95 5.40
C SER A 179 6.27 -0.95 4.55
N GLY A 180 6.41 -0.79 3.22
CA GLY A 180 5.27 -0.88 2.30
C GLY A 180 4.61 -2.27 2.28
N VAL A 181 5.39 -3.36 2.41
CA VAL A 181 4.84 -4.72 2.47
C VAL A 181 4.14 -4.96 3.81
N ALA A 182 4.75 -4.52 4.92
CA ALA A 182 4.13 -4.59 6.24
C ALA A 182 2.82 -3.76 6.27
N GLY A 183 2.87 -2.55 5.71
CA GLY A 183 1.70 -1.66 5.64
C GLY A 183 0.53 -2.28 4.88
N MET A 184 0.79 -2.87 3.71
CA MET A 184 -0.26 -3.55 2.94
C MET A 184 -0.84 -4.76 3.69
N ALA A 185 0.00 -5.56 4.36
CA ALA A 185 -0.47 -6.69 5.15
C ALA A 185 -1.33 -6.24 6.35
N LEU A 186 -0.95 -5.14 7.02
CA LEU A 186 -1.73 -4.54 8.11
C LEU A 186 -3.05 -3.93 7.62
N LEU A 187 -3.08 -3.36 6.39
CA LEU A 187 -4.33 -2.91 5.76
C LEU A 187 -5.25 -4.08 5.41
N ASP A 188 -4.69 -5.20 4.94
CA ASP A 188 -5.47 -6.43 4.66
C ASP A 188 -6.10 -7.02 5.94
N LEU A 189 -5.47 -6.86 7.12
CA LEU A 189 -6.04 -7.20 8.44
C LEU A 189 -7.24 -6.31 8.81
N GLY A 190 -7.33 -5.14 8.21
CA GLY A 190 -8.42 -4.20 8.43
C GLY A 190 -8.50 -3.69 9.87
N THR A 191 -9.73 -3.59 10.39
CA THR A 191 -9.99 -3.05 11.74
C THR A 191 -9.43 -3.90 12.88
N GLN A 192 -9.09 -5.16 12.63
CA GLN A 192 -8.48 -6.03 13.63
C GLN A 192 -7.08 -5.56 14.05
N ALA A 193 -6.38 -4.82 13.19
CA ALA A 193 -5.06 -4.24 13.50
C ALA A 193 -5.14 -2.99 14.37
N LEU A 194 -6.28 -2.29 14.44
CA LEU A 194 -6.40 -0.97 15.08
C LEU A 194 -5.96 -0.93 16.55
N PRO A 195 -6.30 -1.90 17.40
CA PRO A 195 -5.84 -1.88 18.80
C PRO A 195 -4.32 -1.88 18.92
N VAL A 196 -3.66 -2.77 18.15
CA VAL A 196 -2.20 -2.90 18.14
C VAL A 196 -1.54 -1.66 17.53
N LEU A 197 -2.12 -1.09 16.47
CA LEU A 197 -1.62 0.14 15.85
C LEU A 197 -1.66 1.31 16.83
N ARG A 198 -2.75 1.47 17.61
CA ARG A 198 -2.87 2.52 18.63
C ARG A 198 -1.78 2.40 19.72
N GLU A 199 -1.54 1.20 20.20
CA GLU A 199 -0.47 0.93 21.16
C GLU A 199 0.91 1.21 20.55
N THR A 200 1.16 0.73 19.35
CA THR A 200 2.44 0.88 18.66
C THR A 200 2.81 2.35 18.40
N VAL A 201 1.85 3.22 18.14
CA VAL A 201 2.10 4.67 18.01
C VAL A 201 2.75 5.24 19.27
N LEU A 202 2.37 4.75 20.46
CA LEU A 202 2.87 5.25 21.74
C LEU A 202 4.21 4.65 22.16
N VAL A 203 4.37 3.32 22.01
CA VAL A 203 5.50 2.60 22.60
C VAL A 203 6.39 1.90 21.54
N GLY A 204 6.00 1.89 20.28
CA GLY A 204 6.72 1.21 19.23
C GLY A 204 8.05 1.87 18.85
N SER A 205 8.91 1.10 18.18
CA SER A 205 10.10 1.64 17.53
C SER A 205 9.75 2.73 16.50
N PRO A 206 10.66 3.68 16.19
CA PRO A 206 10.34 4.76 15.27
C PRO A 206 9.74 4.32 13.92
N PRO A 207 10.27 3.30 13.20
CA PRO A 207 9.65 2.87 11.94
C PRO A 207 8.27 2.22 12.14
N ALA A 208 8.05 1.50 13.25
CA ALA A 208 6.76 0.90 13.55
C ALA A 208 5.73 1.96 13.96
N ALA A 209 6.13 2.92 14.80
CA ALA A 209 5.25 4.02 15.23
C ALA A 209 4.83 4.91 14.04
N ALA A 210 5.77 5.24 13.13
CA ALA A 210 5.47 6.02 11.94
C ALA A 210 4.50 5.28 11.00
N LEU A 211 4.72 3.98 10.78
CA LEU A 211 3.81 3.16 9.98
C LEU A 211 2.43 3.05 10.65
N ALA A 212 2.38 2.79 11.96
CA ALA A 212 1.13 2.70 12.72
C ALA A 212 0.33 4.00 12.64
N ALA A 213 0.97 5.16 12.84
CA ALA A 213 0.33 6.46 12.68
C ALA A 213 -0.27 6.64 11.28
N SER A 214 0.50 6.32 10.23
CA SER A 214 0.05 6.42 8.85
C SER A 214 -1.18 5.54 8.57
N LEU A 215 -1.20 4.30 9.10
CA LEU A 215 -2.31 3.37 8.93
C LEU A 215 -3.56 3.80 9.70
N LEU A 216 -3.41 4.33 10.93
CA LEU A 216 -4.53 4.90 11.69
C LEU A 216 -5.20 6.06 10.94
N GLY A 217 -4.37 6.91 10.29
CA GLY A 217 -4.87 7.96 9.41
C GLY A 217 -5.60 7.44 8.18
N LEU A 218 -5.12 6.34 7.56
CA LEU A 218 -5.77 5.71 6.40
C LEU A 218 -7.10 5.06 6.78
N HIS A 219 -7.19 4.48 7.97
CA HIS A 219 -8.45 3.92 8.49
C HIS A 219 -9.44 4.99 8.99
N GLY A 220 -9.01 6.25 9.11
CA GLY A 220 -9.84 7.33 9.68
C GLY A 220 -10.20 7.09 11.15
N ASP A 221 -9.30 6.49 11.92
CA ASP A 221 -9.58 6.09 13.30
C ASP A 221 -9.62 7.29 14.25
N LEU A 222 -10.81 7.82 14.46
CA LEU A 222 -11.05 8.94 15.38
C LEU A 222 -10.57 8.66 16.81
N SER A 223 -10.60 7.41 17.26
CA SER A 223 -10.15 7.04 18.61
C SER A 223 -8.64 7.21 18.81
N ALA A 224 -7.87 7.26 17.72
CA ALA A 224 -6.43 7.50 17.75
C ALA A 224 -6.06 8.98 17.88
N THR A 225 -7.00 9.92 17.73
CA THR A 225 -6.72 11.37 17.75
C THR A 225 -5.96 11.83 18.99
N PRO A 226 -6.31 11.46 20.23
CA PRO A 226 -5.57 11.90 21.41
C PRO A 226 -4.12 11.39 21.42
N MET A 227 -3.90 10.14 21.02
CA MET A 227 -2.57 9.50 21.00
C MET A 227 -1.68 10.14 19.92
N LEU A 228 -2.21 10.33 18.72
CA LEU A 228 -1.50 10.98 17.62
C LEU A 228 -1.15 12.44 17.98
N THR A 229 -2.05 13.15 18.68
CA THR A 229 -1.81 14.50 19.17
C THR A 229 -0.71 14.53 20.23
N ALA A 230 -0.67 13.55 21.15
CA ALA A 230 0.40 13.42 22.14
C ALA A 230 1.75 13.17 21.47
N VAL A 231 1.81 12.25 20.50
CA VAL A 231 3.02 11.94 19.73
C VAL A 231 3.49 13.14 18.89
N LEU A 232 2.59 13.90 18.30
CA LEU A 232 2.92 15.12 17.57
C LEU A 232 3.60 16.17 18.44
N ARG A 233 3.14 16.33 19.70
CA ARG A 233 3.69 17.29 20.68
C ARG A 233 4.99 16.83 21.32
N ASP A 234 5.27 15.54 21.32
CA ASP A 234 6.48 14.96 21.94
C ASP A 234 7.72 15.24 21.09
N THR A 235 8.54 16.20 21.52
CA THR A 235 9.77 16.63 20.84
C THR A 235 10.89 15.60 20.90
N GLU A 236 10.82 14.61 21.79
CA GLU A 236 11.77 13.50 21.89
C GLU A 236 11.55 12.46 20.78
N ARG A 237 10.38 12.45 20.16
CA ARG A 237 10.10 11.57 19.01
C ARG A 237 10.81 12.07 17.76
N THR A 238 11.20 11.12 16.92
CA THR A 238 11.82 11.44 15.63
C THR A 238 10.89 12.28 14.77
N VAL A 239 11.48 13.14 13.94
CA VAL A 239 10.74 13.98 12.98
C VAL A 239 9.79 13.14 12.11
N GLU A 240 10.22 11.94 11.69
CA GLU A 240 9.42 11.04 10.86
C GLU A 240 8.15 10.57 11.57
N VAL A 241 8.23 10.21 12.85
CA VAL A 241 7.06 9.78 13.65
C VAL A 241 6.10 10.94 13.85
N ARG A 242 6.61 12.13 14.19
CA ARG A 242 5.81 13.35 14.37
C ARG A 242 5.15 13.76 13.05
N ARG A 243 5.86 13.67 11.94
CA ARG A 243 5.34 13.91 10.59
C ARG A 243 4.17 12.97 10.26
N SER A 244 4.37 11.66 10.49
CA SER A 244 3.32 10.67 10.26
C SER A 244 2.09 10.90 11.14
N ALA A 245 2.29 11.33 12.40
CA ALA A 245 1.19 11.68 13.29
C ALA A 245 0.42 12.92 12.80
N ALA A 246 1.12 13.98 12.37
CA ALA A 246 0.50 15.19 11.81
C ALA A 246 -0.34 14.85 10.56
N GLU A 247 0.23 14.06 9.63
CA GLU A 247 -0.45 13.64 8.41
C GLU A 247 -1.67 12.77 8.70
N ALA A 248 -1.58 11.86 9.69
CA ALA A 248 -2.70 11.03 10.13
C ALA A 248 -3.84 11.88 10.71
N LEU A 249 -3.52 12.87 11.56
CA LEU A 249 -4.51 13.80 12.14
C LEU A 249 -5.25 14.58 11.04
N GLY A 250 -4.53 15.04 10.03
CA GLY A 250 -5.13 15.70 8.88
C GLY A 250 -6.04 14.77 8.05
N ARG A 251 -5.68 13.48 7.89
CA ARG A 251 -6.53 12.49 7.19
C ARG A 251 -7.77 12.11 7.99
N ILE A 252 -7.63 11.99 9.29
CA ILE A 252 -8.77 11.75 10.20
C ILE A 252 -9.75 12.94 10.16
N GLY A 253 -9.25 14.14 9.96
CA GLY A 253 -10.07 15.35 9.91
C GLY A 253 -10.64 15.76 11.26
N ALA A 254 -9.95 15.46 12.36
CA ALA A 254 -10.43 15.71 13.71
C ALA A 254 -10.13 17.16 14.17
N PRO A 255 -11.15 18.04 14.42
CA PRO A 255 -10.91 19.41 14.84
C PRO A 255 -10.17 19.52 16.18
N GLN A 256 -10.23 18.50 17.03
CA GLN A 256 -9.49 18.43 18.30
C GLN A 256 -7.97 18.49 18.13
N ALA A 257 -7.46 18.22 16.93
CA ALA A 257 -6.03 18.27 16.62
C ALA A 257 -5.56 19.66 16.15
N THR A 258 -6.48 20.59 15.85
CA THR A 258 -6.17 21.90 15.26
C THR A 258 -5.17 22.70 16.10
N ASP A 259 -5.35 22.79 17.42
CA ASP A 259 -4.41 23.51 18.28
C ASP A 259 -2.99 22.94 18.24
N ALA A 260 -2.86 21.61 18.24
CA ALA A 260 -1.56 20.96 18.18
C ALA A 260 -0.86 21.20 16.82
N LEU A 261 -1.61 21.08 15.75
CA LEU A 261 -1.10 21.33 14.39
C LEU A 261 -0.74 22.80 14.19
N SER A 262 -1.54 23.74 14.71
CA SER A 262 -1.27 25.19 14.68
C SER A 262 0.02 25.54 15.43
N ASN A 263 0.24 24.92 16.59
CA ASN A 263 1.48 25.09 17.34
C ASN A 263 2.70 24.54 16.57
N VAL A 264 2.56 23.41 15.91
CA VAL A 264 3.64 22.85 15.07
C VAL A 264 3.91 23.75 13.87
N LEU A 265 2.88 24.26 13.21
CA LEU A 265 3.04 25.19 12.09
C LEU A 265 3.78 26.46 12.50
N ALA A 266 3.49 27.00 13.69
CA ALA A 266 4.08 28.23 14.17
C ALA A 266 5.50 28.07 14.70
N PHE A 267 5.80 26.98 15.43
CA PHE A 267 6.97 26.90 16.28
C PHE A 267 7.90 25.71 16.03
N ALA A 268 7.51 24.70 15.21
CA ALA A 268 8.42 23.59 14.95
C ALA A 268 9.69 24.07 14.22
N PRO A 269 10.89 23.67 14.66
CA PRO A 269 12.13 24.07 14.00
C PRO A 269 12.25 23.44 12.59
N GLU A 270 11.70 22.24 12.39
CA GLU A 270 11.79 21.52 11.13
C GLU A 270 10.73 22.02 10.13
N ALA A 271 11.17 22.55 9.00
CA ALA A 271 10.29 23.04 7.94
C ALA A 271 9.30 21.97 7.43
N VAL A 272 9.75 20.69 7.38
CA VAL A 272 8.90 19.59 6.96
C VAL A 272 7.71 19.35 7.91
N LEU A 273 7.87 19.54 9.21
CA LEU A 273 6.76 19.45 10.15
C LEU A 273 5.79 20.61 10.00
N ARG A 274 6.30 21.83 9.82
CA ARG A 274 5.46 23.01 9.53
C ARG A 274 4.66 22.84 8.25
N GLN A 275 5.29 22.32 7.19
CA GLN A 275 4.63 22.00 5.92
C GLN A 275 3.47 21.04 6.12
N VAL A 276 3.71 19.87 6.72
CA VAL A 276 2.69 18.83 6.91
C VAL A 276 1.59 19.31 7.85
N ALA A 277 1.91 20.14 8.86
CA ALA A 277 0.92 20.76 9.72
C ALA A 277 -0.02 21.70 8.93
N ALA A 278 0.52 22.53 8.01
CA ALA A 278 -0.30 23.37 7.15
C ALA A 278 -1.23 22.54 6.25
N GLU A 279 -0.71 21.49 5.59
CA GLU A 279 -1.51 20.58 4.76
C GLU A 279 -2.62 19.90 5.57
N SER A 280 -2.30 19.49 6.81
CA SER A 280 -3.24 18.81 7.69
C SER A 280 -4.34 19.73 8.21
N LEU A 281 -4.01 20.98 8.55
CA LEU A 281 -4.99 22.03 8.88
C LEU A 281 -5.92 22.32 7.72
N GLY A 282 -5.39 22.36 6.49
CA GLY A 282 -6.21 22.52 5.27
C GLY A 282 -7.20 21.35 5.06
N ARG A 283 -6.82 20.13 5.41
CA ARG A 283 -7.71 18.94 5.33
C ARG A 283 -8.78 18.95 6.41
N ILE A 284 -8.45 19.42 7.63
CA ILE A 284 -9.43 19.60 8.71
C ILE A 284 -10.43 20.69 8.35
N GLY A 285 -9.95 21.83 7.85
CA GLY A 285 -10.77 22.90 7.30
C GLY A 285 -11.63 23.65 8.31
N ASP A 286 -11.27 23.66 9.59
CA ASP A 286 -11.97 24.39 10.63
C ASP A 286 -11.55 25.88 10.69
N PRO A 287 -12.34 26.79 11.29
CA PRO A 287 -12.02 28.23 11.33
C PRO A 287 -10.71 28.55 12.08
N ALA A 288 -10.40 27.80 13.13
CA ALA A 288 -9.16 28.00 13.89
C ALA A 288 -7.93 27.62 13.06
N GLY A 289 -8.00 26.51 12.33
CA GLY A 289 -6.99 26.10 11.36
C GLY A 289 -6.82 27.11 10.23
N THR A 290 -7.92 27.65 9.70
CA THR A 290 -7.88 28.71 8.68
C THR A 290 -7.12 29.94 9.21
N THR A 291 -7.37 30.35 10.44
CA THR A 291 -6.65 31.47 11.06
C THR A 291 -5.15 31.19 11.20
N ALA A 292 -4.77 29.97 11.61
CA ALA A 292 -3.37 29.56 11.70
C ALA A 292 -2.67 29.52 10.33
N LEU A 293 -3.36 29.08 9.29
CA LEU A 293 -2.85 29.08 7.92
C LEU A 293 -2.60 30.49 7.39
N VAL A 294 -3.52 31.44 7.67
CA VAL A 294 -3.36 32.86 7.31
C VAL A 294 -2.11 33.43 7.99
N ALA A 295 -1.92 33.16 9.29
CA ALA A 295 -0.70 33.56 10.00
C ALA A 295 0.57 32.92 9.39
N GLY A 296 0.48 31.68 8.96
CA GLY A 296 1.58 30.92 8.33
C GLY A 296 2.07 31.51 6.99
N LEU A 297 1.27 32.35 6.31
CA LEU A 297 1.69 33.07 5.11
C LEU A 297 2.80 34.10 5.37
N ALA A 298 3.02 34.48 6.62
CA ALA A 298 4.14 35.32 7.05
C ALA A 298 5.45 34.54 7.28
N ALA A 299 5.45 33.21 7.18
CA ALA A 299 6.63 32.37 7.40
C ALA A 299 7.81 32.77 6.49
N ALA A 300 9.02 32.71 7.04
CA ALA A 300 10.24 33.01 6.25
C ALA A 300 10.50 31.94 5.16
N ASP A 301 10.13 30.69 5.44
CA ASP A 301 10.32 29.56 4.54
C ASP A 301 9.29 29.58 3.40
N LEU A 302 9.77 29.51 2.16
CA LEU A 302 8.93 29.54 0.95
C LEU A 302 7.99 28.33 0.88
N ILE A 303 8.49 27.13 1.22
CA ILE A 303 7.71 25.90 1.14
C ILE A 303 6.55 25.97 2.12
N VAL A 304 6.81 26.42 3.35
CA VAL A 304 5.75 26.58 4.36
C VAL A 304 4.68 27.59 3.92
N ARG A 305 5.11 28.75 3.37
CA ARG A 305 4.16 29.76 2.83
C ARG A 305 3.29 29.22 1.72
N THR A 306 3.92 28.52 0.74
CA THR A 306 3.15 27.94 -0.38
C THR A 306 2.20 26.86 0.12
N SER A 307 2.63 25.99 1.04
CA SER A 307 1.75 24.98 1.64
C SER A 307 0.58 25.59 2.40
N CYS A 308 0.78 26.72 3.12
CA CYS A 308 -0.32 27.47 3.76
C CYS A 308 -1.30 28.03 2.74
N ALA A 309 -0.79 28.61 1.63
CA ALA A 309 -1.64 29.15 0.57
C ALA A 309 -2.46 28.05 -0.12
N ASP A 310 -1.82 26.93 -0.46
CA ASP A 310 -2.49 25.76 -1.08
C ASP A 310 -3.53 25.15 -0.15
N ALA A 311 -3.20 25.03 1.15
CA ALA A 311 -4.12 24.57 2.16
C ALA A 311 -5.34 25.48 2.29
N LEU A 312 -5.16 26.82 2.33
CA LEU A 312 -6.26 27.78 2.30
C LEU A 312 -7.14 27.66 1.06
N ALA A 313 -6.52 27.44 -0.13
CA ALA A 313 -7.28 27.21 -1.34
C ALA A 313 -8.18 25.98 -1.26
N ALA A 314 -7.72 24.93 -0.53
CA ALA A 314 -8.44 23.69 -0.34
C ALA A 314 -9.58 23.77 0.71
N THR A 315 -9.55 24.73 1.65
CA THR A 315 -10.62 24.92 2.66
C THR A 315 -11.92 25.52 2.09
N GLY A 316 -12.04 25.71 0.81
CA GLY A 316 -13.27 26.14 0.14
C GLY A 316 -13.44 27.66 -0.01
N ALA A 317 -14.66 28.17 0.13
CA ALA A 317 -14.97 29.57 -0.15
C ALA A 317 -14.31 30.55 0.84
N GLU A 318 -14.26 30.18 2.11
CA GLU A 318 -13.67 30.99 3.18
C GLU A 318 -12.17 31.19 2.96
N GLY A 319 -11.40 30.11 2.78
CA GLY A 319 -9.97 30.20 2.53
C GLY A 319 -9.66 30.96 1.24
N ARG A 320 -10.45 30.77 0.19
CA ARG A 320 -10.28 31.55 -1.04
C ARG A 320 -10.53 33.04 -0.83
N SER A 321 -11.52 33.42 0.00
CA SER A 321 -11.75 34.83 0.30
C SER A 321 -10.55 35.48 1.00
N TRP A 322 -9.93 34.75 1.92
CA TRP A 322 -8.68 35.19 2.55
C TRP A 322 -7.53 35.34 1.53
N LEU A 323 -7.37 34.39 0.63
CA LEU A 323 -6.34 34.47 -0.43
C LEU A 323 -6.55 35.68 -1.34
N VAL A 324 -7.80 36.00 -1.74
CA VAL A 324 -8.11 37.18 -2.56
C VAL A 324 -7.72 38.46 -1.81
N GLN A 325 -8.12 38.60 -0.55
CA GLN A 325 -7.76 39.79 0.25
C GLN A 325 -6.24 39.97 0.40
N LEU A 326 -5.51 38.85 0.60
CA LEU A 326 -4.05 38.89 0.78
C LEU A 326 -3.31 39.10 -0.55
N ALA A 327 -3.87 38.66 -1.68
CA ALA A 327 -3.28 38.83 -2.99
C ALA A 327 -3.19 40.33 -3.44
N ASP A 328 -4.05 41.17 -2.92
CA ASP A 328 -4.00 42.65 -3.18
C ASP A 328 -2.85 43.32 -2.44
N GLY A 329 -2.26 42.67 -1.46
CA GLY A 329 -1.14 43.17 -0.70
C GLY A 329 0.22 43.10 -1.41
N SER A 330 1.26 43.48 -0.70
CA SER A 330 2.64 43.37 -1.14
C SER A 330 3.42 42.42 -0.23
N GLY A 331 4.43 41.73 -0.78
CA GLY A 331 5.31 40.87 -0.03
C GLY A 331 5.15 39.38 -0.30
N PRO A 332 5.91 38.53 0.42
CA PRO A 332 6.02 37.11 0.11
C PRO A 332 4.70 36.34 0.27
N GLY A 333 3.88 36.71 1.26
CA GLY A 333 2.57 36.09 1.49
C GLY A 333 1.57 36.36 0.36
N ALA A 334 1.56 37.62 -0.16
CA ALA A 334 0.72 37.98 -1.30
C ALA A 334 1.12 37.23 -2.57
N LEU A 335 2.43 36.99 -2.79
CA LEU A 335 2.88 36.18 -3.92
C LEU A 335 2.40 34.73 -3.81
N ALA A 336 2.50 34.13 -2.62
CA ALA A 336 2.00 32.78 -2.38
C ALA A 336 0.46 32.69 -2.59
N ALA A 337 -0.30 33.70 -2.12
CA ALA A 337 -1.74 33.78 -2.32
C ALA A 337 -2.13 33.84 -3.79
N ARG A 338 -1.45 34.67 -4.58
CA ARG A 338 -1.67 34.74 -6.06
C ARG A 338 -1.37 33.39 -6.73
N GLY A 339 -0.24 32.77 -6.38
CA GLY A 339 0.13 31.46 -6.95
C GLY A 339 -0.92 30.38 -6.67
N ALA A 340 -1.46 30.31 -5.46
CA ALA A 340 -2.51 29.37 -5.10
C ALA A 340 -3.83 29.65 -5.84
N LEU A 341 -4.23 30.92 -5.99
CA LEU A 341 -5.42 31.31 -6.77
C LEU A 341 -5.28 30.97 -8.25
N ASP A 342 -4.10 31.20 -8.85
CA ASP A 342 -3.81 30.84 -10.23
C ASP A 342 -3.87 29.32 -10.44
N ALA A 343 -3.33 28.53 -9.50
CA ALA A 343 -3.39 27.07 -9.55
C ALA A 343 -4.84 26.55 -9.55
N VAL A 344 -5.70 27.11 -8.70
CA VAL A 344 -7.14 26.78 -8.65
C VAL A 344 -7.84 27.16 -9.97
N ALA A 345 -7.52 28.29 -10.55
CA ALA A 345 -8.12 28.76 -11.82
C ALA A 345 -7.75 27.86 -13.01
N VAL A 346 -6.60 27.21 -12.98
CA VAL A 346 -6.11 26.30 -14.05
C VAL A 346 -6.70 24.89 -13.95
N GLN A 347 -7.03 24.41 -12.74
CA GLN A 347 -7.56 23.03 -12.52
C GLN A 347 -8.88 22.74 -13.25
N PRO A 348 -9.92 23.59 -13.29
CA PRO A 348 -11.16 23.27 -13.97
C PRO A 348 -11.02 23.15 -15.51
N ARG A 349 -10.01 23.76 -16.11
CA ARG A 349 -9.77 23.66 -17.57
C ARG A 349 -9.22 22.29 -18.00
N ARG A 350 -8.49 21.59 -17.14
CA ARG A 350 -7.92 20.26 -17.47
C ARG A 350 -8.96 19.14 -17.46
N LEU A 351 -10.00 19.24 -16.64
CA LEU A 351 -11.09 18.24 -16.58
C LEU A 351 -12.09 18.38 -17.74
N GLN A 352 -12.17 19.55 -18.41
CA GLN A 352 -13.07 19.81 -19.55
C GLN A 352 -12.44 19.47 -20.92
N THR A 353 -11.12 19.21 -20.98
CA THR A 353 -10.40 18.96 -22.24
C THR A 353 -9.98 17.50 -22.43
N ALA A 354 -10.42 16.56 -21.58
CA ALA A 354 -10.24 15.13 -21.84
C ALA A 354 -11.27 14.72 -22.92
N PRO A 355 -10.86 14.26 -24.10
CA PRO A 355 -11.78 13.77 -25.12
C PRO A 355 -12.47 12.49 -24.58
N ALA A 356 -13.75 12.40 -24.87
CA ALA A 356 -14.61 11.26 -24.56
C ALA A 356 -14.18 9.98 -25.30
#